data_a4b288557d3d2e25ecc27ddd41594a48
#
_entry.id   a4b288557d3d2e25ecc27ddd41594a48
#
_cell.length_a   1.000
_cell.length_b   1.000
_cell.length_c   1.000
_cell.angle_alpha   90.00
_cell.angle_beta   90.00
_cell.angle_gamma   90.00
#
_symmetry.space_group_name_H-M   'P 1'
#
loop_
_entity.id
_entity.type
_entity.pdbx_description
1 polymer ?
#
loop_
_entity_poly.entity_id
_entity_poly.type
_entity_poly.pdbx_seq_one_letter_code
_entity_poly.pdbx_strand_id
1 'polypeptide(L)'
;MRFKFLFILILCSYIFGQSLLNRAVGGDNSFGSARSYGMGFTHTINTNNSSMIRYNPSLLSYVAKNKLFIYDFQLNGSLIKERRSILVKDYFGDFLTYADYLNNENIYNNFQGGMIINLKNTLAISGAILPLATFDYDYIEEIRGSADVEDGDVGMKDPLVGYQIFNTSGKLNSLSFSCT
;
A
#
# COMPACT_ATOMS: atom_id res chain seq x y z
N MET A 1 -28.74 0.23 -22.90
CA MET A 1 -27.35 -0.28 -22.86
C MET A 1 -26.28 0.82 -22.81
N ARG A 2 -26.46 1.96 -23.44
CA ARG A 2 -25.52 3.10 -23.50
C ARG A 2 -25.24 3.77 -22.13
N PHE A 3 -26.21 3.83 -21.23
CA PHE A 3 -26.06 4.47 -19.92
C PHE A 3 -25.18 3.66 -18.94
N LYS A 4 -25.19 2.33 -19.02
CA LYS A 4 -24.35 1.47 -18.17
C LYS A 4 -22.87 1.60 -18.51
N PHE A 5 -22.56 1.83 -19.78
CA PHE A 5 -21.17 2.02 -20.24
C PHE A 5 -20.60 3.37 -19.79
N LEU A 6 -21.44 4.42 -19.79
CA LEU A 6 -21.06 5.75 -19.31
C LEU A 6 -20.75 5.73 -17.79
N PHE A 7 -21.52 4.98 -17.03
CA PHE A 7 -21.32 4.84 -15.57
C PHE A 7 -20.03 4.10 -15.24
N ILE A 8 -19.66 3.08 -16.00
CA ILE A 8 -18.38 2.36 -15.85
C ILE A 8 -17.21 3.28 -16.22
N LEU A 9 -17.35 4.11 -17.24
CA LEU A 9 -16.31 5.04 -17.68
C LEU A 9 -16.07 6.16 -16.66
N ILE A 10 -17.12 6.62 -15.98
CA ILE A 10 -17.02 7.60 -14.88
C ILE A 10 -16.37 6.98 -13.63
N LEU A 11 -16.66 5.71 -13.34
CA LEU A 11 -16.02 5.00 -12.23
C LEU A 11 -14.52 4.76 -12.45
N CYS A 12 -14.07 4.56 -13.67
CA CYS A 12 -12.65 4.39 -14.00
C CYS A 12 -11.84 5.69 -13.88
N SER A 13 -12.49 6.87 -13.92
CA SER A 13 -11.78 8.14 -13.81
C SER A 13 -11.34 8.51 -12.38
N TYR A 14 -11.72 7.72 -11.36
CA TYR A 14 -11.32 7.93 -9.97
C TYR A 14 -10.10 7.12 -9.55
N ILE A 15 -9.33 6.57 -10.48
CA ILE A 15 -8.03 5.95 -10.16
C ILE A 15 -7.01 7.09 -10.01
N PHE A 16 -7.07 7.78 -8.90
CA PHE A 16 -6.06 8.75 -8.54
C PHE A 16 -4.80 8.00 -8.08
N GLY A 17 -3.67 8.29 -8.71
CA GLY A 17 -2.37 7.91 -8.18
C GLY A 17 -2.23 8.46 -6.75
N GLN A 18 -1.59 7.71 -5.87
CA GLN A 18 -1.35 8.16 -4.50
C GLN A 18 -0.45 9.40 -4.55
N SER A 19 -0.93 10.51 -4.03
CA SER A 19 -0.13 11.73 -3.90
C SER A 19 0.84 11.61 -2.73
N LEU A 20 1.91 12.41 -2.74
CA LEU A 20 2.84 12.55 -1.61
C LEU A 20 2.10 12.88 -0.30
N LEU A 21 1.04 13.66 -0.41
CA LEU A 21 0.21 14.03 0.74
C LEU A 21 -0.49 12.81 1.35
N ASN A 22 -0.99 11.88 0.54
CA ASN A 22 -1.59 10.66 1.04
C ASN A 22 -0.59 9.79 1.80
N ARG A 23 0.68 9.81 1.41
CA ARG A 23 1.75 9.13 2.13
C ARG A 23 2.03 9.77 3.48
N ALA A 24 2.04 11.11 3.54
CA ALA A 24 2.22 11.85 4.78
C ALA A 24 1.08 11.63 5.80
N VAL A 25 -0.12 11.40 5.32
CA VAL A 25 -1.30 11.10 6.17
C VAL A 25 -1.31 9.64 6.65
N GLY A 26 -0.48 8.79 6.05
CA GLY A 26 -0.40 7.36 6.34
C GLY A 26 -1.17 6.52 5.33
N GLY A 27 -0.47 5.56 4.73
CA GLY A 27 -1.10 4.56 3.87
C GLY A 27 -1.84 3.52 4.70
N ASP A 28 -3.06 3.17 4.30
CA ASP A 28 -3.78 2.06 4.92
C ASP A 28 -3.01 0.76 4.72
N ASN A 29 -2.68 0.10 5.82
CA ASN A 29 -2.11 -1.22 5.77
C ASN A 29 -3.22 -2.24 5.58
N SER A 30 -3.09 -3.02 4.53
CA SER A 30 -3.92 -4.18 4.36
C SER A 30 -3.50 -5.27 5.35
N PHE A 31 -4.43 -5.87 6.01
CA PHE A 31 -4.22 -7.00 6.92
C PHE A 31 -5.23 -8.10 6.62
N GLY A 32 -4.86 -9.34 6.91
CA GLY A 32 -5.65 -10.52 6.59
C GLY A 32 -4.76 -11.67 6.16
N SER A 33 -5.35 -12.81 5.84
CA SER A 33 -4.61 -13.98 5.37
C SER A 33 -4.08 -13.80 3.94
N ALA A 34 -3.03 -14.52 3.57
CA ALA A 34 -2.53 -14.56 2.20
C ALA A 34 -3.64 -14.92 1.19
N ARG A 35 -4.57 -15.79 1.60
CA ARG A 35 -5.75 -16.13 0.81
C ARG A 35 -6.67 -14.93 0.59
N SER A 36 -6.88 -14.13 1.63
CA SER A 36 -7.69 -12.91 1.56
C SER A 36 -7.08 -11.90 0.59
N TYR A 37 -5.76 -11.74 0.62
CA TYR A 37 -5.03 -10.93 -0.35
C TYR A 37 -5.22 -11.41 -1.78
N GLY A 38 -5.03 -12.71 -2.02
CA GLY A 38 -5.20 -13.33 -3.34
C GLY A 38 -6.63 -13.22 -3.89
N MET A 39 -7.63 -13.07 -3.02
CA MET A 39 -9.04 -12.93 -3.36
C MET A 39 -9.52 -11.45 -3.37
N GLY A 40 -8.61 -10.49 -3.50
CA GLY A 40 -8.96 -9.07 -3.56
C GLY A 40 -9.53 -8.52 -2.26
N PHE A 41 -8.99 -8.94 -1.12
CA PHE A 41 -9.39 -8.48 0.22
C PHE A 41 -10.83 -8.82 0.62
N THR A 42 -11.38 -9.93 0.15
CA THR A 42 -12.69 -10.42 0.58
C THR A 42 -12.62 -11.00 2.00
N HIS A 43 -12.50 -10.15 3.00
CA HIS A 43 -12.31 -10.54 4.39
C HIS A 43 -13.58 -11.05 5.08
N THR A 44 -14.73 -10.68 4.56
CA THR A 44 -16.01 -10.79 5.26
C THR A 44 -16.50 -12.23 5.44
N ILE A 45 -16.06 -13.17 4.64
CA ILE A 45 -16.63 -14.51 4.62
C ILE A 45 -15.58 -15.64 4.67
N ASN A 46 -14.32 -15.36 4.37
CA ASN A 46 -13.37 -16.40 4.01
C ASN A 46 -12.04 -16.38 4.79
N THR A 47 -11.98 -15.72 5.92
CA THR A 47 -10.80 -15.69 6.79
C THR A 47 -11.02 -16.56 8.02
N ASN A 48 -10.08 -17.43 8.30
CA ASN A 48 -10.06 -18.32 9.47
C ASN A 48 -8.97 -17.88 10.46
N ASN A 49 -8.80 -16.58 10.66
CA ASN A 49 -7.77 -16.02 11.51
C ASN A 49 -8.29 -14.87 12.38
N SER A 50 -7.46 -14.41 13.30
CA SER A 50 -7.79 -13.37 14.26
C SER A 50 -8.08 -12.00 13.63
N SER A 51 -7.68 -11.75 12.38
CA SER A 51 -7.98 -10.49 11.69
C SER A 51 -9.47 -10.21 11.49
N MET A 52 -10.31 -11.27 11.61
CA MET A 52 -11.77 -11.15 11.59
C MET A 52 -12.31 -10.22 12.68
N ILE A 53 -11.58 -10.05 13.76
CA ILE A 53 -11.96 -9.16 14.87
C ILE A 53 -12.32 -7.74 14.40
N ARG A 54 -11.65 -7.28 13.35
CA ARG A 54 -11.90 -5.94 12.79
C ARG A 54 -12.96 -5.93 11.68
N TYR A 55 -12.99 -6.97 10.85
CA TYR A 55 -13.87 -6.99 9.69
C TYR A 55 -15.28 -7.51 10.00
N ASN A 56 -15.33 -8.62 10.72
CA ASN A 56 -16.60 -9.23 11.08
C ASN A 56 -16.45 -10.07 12.37
N PRO A 57 -16.48 -9.43 13.54
CA PRO A 57 -16.28 -10.13 14.81
C PRO A 57 -17.32 -11.21 15.07
N SER A 58 -18.52 -11.10 14.51
CA SER A 58 -19.57 -12.11 14.70
C SER A 58 -19.22 -13.48 14.13
N LEU A 59 -18.30 -13.56 13.18
CA LEU A 59 -17.83 -14.84 12.63
C LEU A 59 -16.80 -15.55 13.50
N LEU A 60 -16.28 -14.93 14.55
CA LEU A 60 -15.24 -15.52 15.39
C LEU A 60 -15.72 -16.82 16.06
N SER A 61 -16.96 -16.83 16.56
CA SER A 61 -17.56 -18.03 17.15
C SER A 61 -17.74 -19.15 16.14
N TYR A 62 -18.07 -18.81 14.89
CA TYR A 62 -18.19 -19.79 13.81
C TYR A 62 -16.82 -20.35 13.40
N VAL A 63 -15.81 -19.50 13.29
CA VAL A 63 -14.42 -19.90 12.95
C VAL A 63 -13.85 -20.81 14.04
N ALA A 64 -14.13 -20.51 15.29
CA ALA A 64 -13.67 -21.31 16.43
C ALA A 64 -14.52 -22.57 16.70
N LYS A 65 -15.61 -22.78 15.94
CA LYS A 65 -16.48 -23.95 16.13
C LYS A 65 -15.66 -25.25 16.05
N ASN A 66 -15.82 -26.10 17.05
CA ASN A 66 -15.08 -27.36 17.22
C ASN A 66 -13.57 -27.23 17.51
N LYS A 67 -13.08 -26.00 17.79
CA LYS A 67 -11.70 -25.78 18.24
C LYS A 67 -11.73 -24.99 19.53
N LEU A 68 -11.00 -25.45 20.53
CA LEU A 68 -10.88 -24.75 21.81
C LEU A 68 -10.04 -23.46 21.65
N PHE A 69 -9.04 -23.53 20.78
CA PHE A 69 -8.03 -22.50 20.65
C PHE A 69 -7.54 -22.38 19.21
N ILE A 70 -7.45 -21.16 18.71
CA ILE A 70 -6.84 -20.83 17.42
C ILE A 70 -5.86 -19.68 17.67
N TYR A 71 -4.67 -19.81 17.16
CA TYR A 71 -3.68 -18.72 17.12
C TYR A 71 -3.19 -18.57 15.69
N ASP A 72 -2.86 -17.37 15.31
CA ASP A 72 -2.28 -17.07 14.01
C ASP A 72 -1.22 -15.99 14.12
N PHE A 73 -0.27 -16.05 13.22
CA PHE A 73 0.76 -15.06 13.03
C PHE A 73 1.08 -14.92 11.56
N GLN A 74 1.19 -13.69 11.07
CA GLN A 74 1.47 -13.41 9.68
C GLN A 74 2.46 -12.26 9.55
N LEU A 75 3.36 -12.41 8.60
CA LEU A 75 4.27 -11.37 8.15
C LEU A 75 3.88 -10.97 6.73
N ASN A 76 3.69 -9.69 6.50
CA ASN A 76 3.39 -9.13 5.21
C ASN A 76 4.52 -8.20 4.80
N GLY A 77 4.99 -8.36 3.56
CA GLY A 77 5.96 -7.46 2.96
C GLY A 77 5.41 -6.90 1.65
N SER A 78 5.61 -5.61 1.44
CA SER A 78 5.33 -4.99 0.15
C SER A 78 6.51 -4.12 -0.27
N LEU A 79 6.75 -4.12 -1.58
CA LEU A 79 7.79 -3.32 -2.21
C LEU A 79 7.11 -2.39 -3.19
N ILE A 80 7.31 -1.09 -3.00
CA ILE A 80 6.84 -0.07 -3.92
C ILE A 80 8.04 0.56 -4.59
N LYS A 81 8.07 0.48 -5.93
CA LYS A 81 9.08 1.12 -6.75
C LYS A 81 8.45 2.26 -7.52
N GLU A 82 9.04 3.44 -7.39
CA GLU A 82 8.63 4.63 -8.10
C GLU A 82 9.78 5.07 -9.00
N ARG A 83 9.53 5.10 -10.29
CA ARG A 83 10.50 5.51 -11.29
C ARG A 83 9.88 6.50 -12.24
N ARG A 84 10.57 7.61 -12.46
CA ARG A 84 10.23 8.56 -13.50
C ARG A 84 11.45 8.86 -14.33
N SER A 85 11.26 8.91 -15.64
CA SER A 85 12.33 9.10 -16.60
C SER A 85 11.93 10.16 -17.60
N ILE A 86 12.91 10.90 -18.08
CA ILE A 86 12.79 11.78 -19.24
C ILE A 86 13.46 11.16 -20.44
N LEU A 87 12.91 11.47 -21.60
CA LEU A 87 13.50 11.08 -22.87
C LEU A 87 14.68 12.01 -23.18
N VAL A 88 15.83 11.41 -23.41
CA VAL A 88 17.03 12.13 -23.84
C VAL A 88 17.20 11.96 -25.33
N LYS A 89 17.39 13.08 -26.04
CA LYS A 89 17.62 13.13 -27.48
C LYS A 89 19.04 13.62 -27.76
N ASP A 90 19.55 13.25 -28.92
CA ASP A 90 20.80 13.80 -29.42
C ASP A 90 20.64 15.19 -30.06
N TYR A 91 21.71 15.74 -30.57
CA TYR A 91 21.71 17.04 -31.26
C TYR A 91 20.79 17.09 -32.50
N PHE A 92 20.55 15.95 -33.14
CA PHE A 92 19.68 15.83 -34.32
C PHE A 92 18.23 15.55 -33.97
N GLY A 93 17.90 15.44 -32.68
CA GLY A 93 16.59 15.13 -32.19
C GLY A 93 16.25 13.64 -32.11
N ASP A 94 17.23 12.77 -32.41
CA ASP A 94 17.06 11.33 -32.33
C ASP A 94 17.13 10.82 -30.89
N PHE A 95 16.42 9.73 -30.63
CA PHE A 95 16.38 9.13 -29.30
C PHE A 95 17.77 8.54 -28.94
N LEU A 96 18.28 8.93 -27.78
CA LEU A 96 19.48 8.35 -27.20
C LEU A 96 19.16 7.34 -26.09
N THR A 97 18.47 7.79 -25.05
CA THR A 97 18.20 6.97 -23.87
C THR A 97 17.10 7.59 -23.01
N TYR A 98 16.73 6.87 -21.95
CA TYR A 98 15.95 7.44 -20.85
C TYR A 98 16.87 7.77 -19.68
N ALA A 99 16.77 8.98 -19.15
CA ALA A 99 17.45 9.37 -17.92
C ALA A 99 16.45 9.38 -16.77
N ASP A 100 16.75 8.62 -15.72
CA ASP A 100 15.93 8.58 -14.52
C ASP A 100 16.24 9.77 -13.64
N TYR A 101 15.25 10.55 -13.30
CA TYR A 101 15.35 11.65 -12.34
C TYR A 101 14.70 11.30 -10.99
N LEU A 102 13.94 10.23 -10.94
CA LEU A 102 13.36 9.67 -9.75
C LEU A 102 13.44 8.13 -9.83
N ASN A 103 14.03 7.53 -8.82
CA ASN A 103 14.12 6.08 -8.68
C ASN A 103 14.11 5.71 -7.19
N ASN A 104 12.92 5.62 -6.61
CA ASN A 104 12.72 5.32 -5.21
C ASN A 104 12.23 3.89 -5.02
N GLU A 105 12.70 3.26 -3.95
CA GLU A 105 12.33 1.91 -3.57
C GLU A 105 11.99 1.88 -2.07
N ASN A 106 10.71 1.66 -1.77
CA ASN A 106 10.21 1.62 -0.41
C ASN A 106 9.76 0.21 -0.05
N ILE A 107 10.31 -0.33 1.03
CA ILE A 107 9.99 -1.66 1.54
C ILE A 107 9.20 -1.53 2.82
N TYR A 108 8.01 -2.10 2.83
CA TYR A 108 7.10 -2.08 3.97
C TYR A 108 6.95 -3.48 4.55
N ASN A 109 7.29 -3.62 5.82
CA ASN A 109 7.14 -4.87 6.55
C ASN A 109 6.15 -4.67 7.70
N ASN A 110 5.09 -5.46 7.71
CA ASN A 110 4.08 -5.46 8.76
C ASN A 110 3.89 -6.85 9.31
N PHE A 111 3.61 -6.93 10.60
CA PHE A 111 3.20 -8.17 11.22
C PHE A 111 1.80 -8.05 11.79
N GLN A 112 1.10 -9.14 11.81
CA GLN A 112 -0.17 -9.27 12.52
C GLN A 112 -0.20 -10.62 13.22
N GLY A 113 -0.97 -10.70 14.27
CA GLY A 113 -1.16 -11.96 14.97
C GLY A 113 -2.20 -11.83 16.06
N GLY A 114 -2.77 -12.95 16.42
CA GLY A 114 -3.74 -12.98 17.49
C GLY A 114 -4.17 -14.37 17.85
N MET A 115 -5.16 -14.42 18.75
CA MET A 115 -5.73 -15.67 19.19
C MET A 115 -7.24 -15.56 19.39
N ILE A 116 -7.89 -16.71 19.21
CA ILE A 116 -9.31 -16.89 19.45
C ILE A 116 -9.46 -18.05 20.41
N ILE A 117 -10.18 -17.86 21.49
CA ILE A 117 -10.51 -18.88 22.50
C ILE A 117 -12.00 -19.12 22.45
N ASN A 118 -12.39 -20.34 22.18
CA ASN A 118 -13.78 -20.75 22.22
C ASN A 118 -14.12 -21.32 23.62
N LEU A 119 -14.91 -20.60 24.38
CA LEU A 119 -15.31 -21.03 25.71
C LEU A 119 -16.50 -22.01 25.69
N LYS A 120 -17.36 -21.84 24.70
CA LYS A 120 -18.51 -22.71 24.40
C LYS A 120 -18.83 -22.55 22.92
N ASN A 121 -19.55 -23.47 22.33
CA ASN A 121 -19.89 -23.38 20.89
C ASN A 121 -20.62 -22.08 20.47
N THR A 122 -20.98 -21.23 21.41
CA THR A 122 -21.69 -19.98 21.21
C THR A 122 -20.94 -18.77 21.74
N LEU A 123 -19.80 -18.95 22.42
CA LEU A 123 -19.05 -17.87 23.03
C LEU A 123 -17.57 -17.99 22.66
N ALA A 124 -17.07 -17.00 21.95
CA ALA A 124 -15.66 -16.89 21.64
C ALA A 124 -15.09 -15.53 22.08
N ILE A 125 -13.91 -15.56 22.66
CA ILE A 125 -13.13 -14.36 23.01
C ILE A 125 -11.91 -14.34 22.13
N SER A 126 -11.58 -13.17 21.59
CA SER A 126 -10.38 -13.02 20.77
C SER A 126 -9.63 -11.73 21.06
N GLY A 127 -8.31 -11.79 20.81
CA GLY A 127 -7.42 -10.65 20.86
C GLY A 127 -6.45 -10.69 19.68
N ALA A 128 -6.19 -9.54 19.07
CA ALA A 128 -5.29 -9.46 17.93
C ALA A 128 -4.54 -8.12 17.91
N ILE A 129 -3.29 -8.19 17.42
CA ILE A 129 -2.49 -7.03 17.02
C ILE A 129 -2.57 -6.94 15.50
N LEU A 130 -3.02 -5.79 15.00
CA LEU A 130 -3.24 -5.55 13.59
C LEU A 130 -2.56 -4.26 13.14
N PRO A 131 -1.82 -4.25 12.03
CA PRO A 131 -1.26 -3.04 11.47
C PRO A 131 -2.38 -2.20 10.85
N LEU A 132 -2.47 -0.92 11.19
CA LEU A 132 -3.49 -0.02 10.65
C LEU A 132 -2.97 0.86 9.54
N ALA A 133 -1.85 1.53 9.78
CA ALA A 133 -1.25 2.44 8.81
C ALA A 133 0.26 2.43 8.93
N THR A 134 0.93 2.73 7.84
CA THR A 134 2.35 3.06 7.81
C THR A 134 2.55 4.45 7.27
N PHE A 135 3.47 5.18 7.90
CA PHE A 135 3.92 6.51 7.47
C PHE A 135 5.34 6.44 6.88
N ASP A 136 5.95 5.24 6.90
CA ASP A 136 7.29 5.07 6.35
C ASP A 136 7.26 5.35 4.84
N TYR A 137 7.97 6.39 4.41
CA TYR A 137 8.08 6.72 3.01
C TYR A 137 9.29 7.61 2.75
N ASP A 138 10.16 7.15 1.89
CA ASP A 138 11.33 7.87 1.43
C ASP A 138 11.12 8.27 -0.04
N TYR A 139 11.26 9.56 -0.31
CA TYR A 139 11.15 10.13 -1.63
C TYR A 139 12.33 11.06 -1.90
N ILE A 140 13.03 10.80 -2.98
CA ILE A 140 14.13 11.63 -3.44
C ILE A 140 13.95 11.83 -4.95
N GLU A 141 13.86 13.08 -5.36
CA GLU A 141 13.75 13.50 -6.75
C GLU A 141 14.83 14.51 -7.07
N GLU A 142 15.50 14.33 -8.21
CA GLU A 142 16.47 15.30 -8.73
C GLU A 142 15.72 16.53 -9.26
N ILE A 143 16.13 17.71 -8.81
CA ILE A 143 15.71 18.98 -9.39
C ILE A 143 16.80 19.41 -10.36
N ARG A 144 16.46 19.44 -11.63
CA ARG A 144 17.32 19.94 -12.67
C ARG A 144 16.85 21.31 -13.10
N GLY A 145 17.77 22.29 -13.09
CA GLY A 145 17.53 23.63 -13.60
C GLY A 145 17.57 23.61 -15.11
N SER A 146 16.71 24.40 -15.76
CA SER A 146 17.01 24.78 -17.12
C SER A 146 18.28 25.64 -17.08
N ALA A 147 19.38 25.15 -17.61
CA ALA A 147 20.42 26.04 -18.02
C ALA A 147 19.77 27.04 -18.99
N ASP A 148 20.14 28.32 -18.93
CA ASP A 148 19.80 29.27 -19.98
C ASP A 148 20.48 28.78 -21.27
N VAL A 149 19.85 27.79 -21.87
CA VAL A 149 20.30 27.20 -23.10
C VAL A 149 19.55 27.94 -24.18
N GLU A 150 20.28 28.74 -24.91
CA GLU A 150 19.84 29.24 -26.19
C GLU A 150 19.35 28.07 -27.03
N ASP A 151 18.20 28.22 -27.68
CA ASP A 151 17.60 27.22 -28.57
C ASP A 151 18.65 26.51 -29.39
N GLY A 152 18.96 25.27 -29.09
CA GLY A 152 19.91 24.47 -29.83
C GLY A 152 20.83 23.55 -29.04
N ASP A 153 20.94 23.71 -27.73
CA ASP A 153 21.72 22.76 -26.93
C ASP A 153 20.86 21.51 -26.61
N VAL A 154 21.10 20.57 -27.43
CA VAL A 154 20.48 19.26 -27.37
C VAL A 154 21.32 18.34 -26.53
N GLY A 155 20.69 17.67 -25.65
CA GLY A 155 21.30 16.68 -24.79
C GLY A 155 21.22 17.06 -23.34
N MET A 156 20.65 16.22 -22.62
CA MET A 156 20.69 15.92 -21.22
C MET A 156 21.46 16.92 -20.34
N LYS A 157 21.09 18.19 -20.31
CA LYS A 157 22.03 19.00 -19.56
C LYS A 157 21.45 20.15 -18.80
N ASP A 158 20.24 19.93 -18.36
CA ASP A 158 19.83 20.73 -17.22
C ASP A 158 20.72 20.31 -16.05
N PRO A 159 21.57 21.20 -15.56
CA PRO A 159 22.47 20.87 -14.46
C PRO A 159 21.65 20.49 -13.24
N LEU A 160 22.15 19.51 -12.51
CA LEU A 160 21.56 19.15 -11.21
C LEU A 160 21.66 20.37 -10.28
N VAL A 161 20.51 20.94 -9.91
CA VAL A 161 20.42 22.09 -9.02
C VAL A 161 20.28 21.65 -7.57
N GLY A 162 19.63 20.51 -7.36
CA GLY A 162 19.40 19.98 -6.02
C GLY A 162 18.54 18.75 -5.99
N TYR A 163 18.08 18.43 -4.80
CA TYR A 163 17.18 17.29 -4.56
C TYR A 163 15.95 17.75 -3.79
N GLN A 164 14.79 17.31 -4.20
CA GLN A 164 13.61 17.35 -3.36
C GLN A 164 13.56 16.08 -2.55
N ILE A 165 13.67 16.21 -1.23
CA ILE A 165 13.67 15.10 -0.29
C ILE A 165 12.41 15.20 0.56
N PHE A 166 11.67 14.11 0.61
CA PHE A 166 10.55 13.94 1.52
C PHE A 166 10.69 12.61 2.24
N ASN A 167 10.84 12.67 3.56
CA ASN A 167 11.01 11.50 4.39
C ASN A 167 10.00 11.53 5.53
N THR A 168 9.28 10.44 5.70
CA THR A 168 8.37 10.23 6.83
C THR A 168 8.57 8.85 7.41
N SER A 169 8.36 8.71 8.71
CA SER A 169 8.46 7.41 9.38
C SER A 169 7.41 7.28 10.47
N GLY A 170 6.94 6.07 10.66
CA GLY A 170 6.00 5.74 11.72
C GLY A 170 5.09 4.59 11.37
N LYS A 171 4.56 3.93 12.38
CA LYS A 171 3.61 2.82 12.23
C LYS A 171 2.50 2.95 13.25
N LEU A 172 1.28 2.73 12.81
CA LEU A 172 0.11 2.66 13.66
C LEU A 172 -0.38 1.21 13.71
N ASN A 173 -0.34 0.63 14.90
CA ASN A 173 -0.87 -0.70 15.16
C ASN A 173 -2.04 -0.61 16.12
N SER A 174 -3.03 -1.49 15.97
CA SER A 174 -4.13 -1.61 16.91
C SER A 174 -4.02 -2.88 17.72
N LEU A 175 -4.38 -2.79 18.98
CA LEU A 175 -4.69 -3.93 19.82
C LEU A 175 -6.22 -4.03 19.91
N SER A 176 -6.76 -5.10 19.36
CA SER A 176 -8.21 -5.29 19.23
C SER A 176 -8.68 -6.48 20.06
N PHE A 177 -9.80 -6.31 20.74
CA PHE A 177 -10.45 -7.37 21.51
C PHE A 177 -11.91 -7.53 21.07
N SER A 178 -12.38 -8.75 21.06
CA SER A 178 -13.78 -9.05 20.76
C SER A 178 -14.29 -10.21 21.59
N CYS A 179 -15.59 -10.15 21.87
CA CYS A 179 -16.35 -11.21 22.49
C CYS A 179 -17.65 -11.40 21.70
N THR A 180 -17.90 -12.61 21.22
CA THR A 180 -19.06 -12.96 20.40
C THR A 180 -19.74 -14.21 20.91
#